data_6737eedda5daa70d8f957b4c9926e50f
#
_entry.id   6737eedda5daa70d8f957b4c9926e50f
#
_cell.length_a   1.000
_cell.length_b   1.000
_cell.length_c   1.000
_cell.angle_alpha   90.00
_cell.angle_beta   90.00
_cell.angle_gamma   90.00
#
_symmetry.space_group_name_H-M   'P 1'
#
loop_
_entity.id
_entity.type
_entity.pdbx_description
1 polymer ?
#
loop_
_entity_poly.entity_id
_entity_poly.type
_entity_poly.pdbx_seq_one_letter_code
_entity_poly.pdbx_strand_id
1 'polypeptide(L)'
;MACLLCLGVVIAHADEPAAPTAPPMRVRAHQEPAGTLMQGETARIVVDVLTSDFFIDAPVLPELHVDGAYLSLSAETPGHLVETVDGQTWSGVSRTYLITPLMSGTMAIPSFEITAHLGAQHTPVTVQTQPLSLQVQALVLPQGVTEALIARSLKITQTITPDDGGLHVGDTLTRRIEIAAEGAPAMMLPPSRFAPVDGLTLYPASPVVRDAVDNHGGFVGGTRVDTASYVIDHRGRYTLPPISVRWMDIRTRQWRESSVPAVHFHAWWGAPNKPRFALPQRGFMPRLLGWFSSDAGLALVMLAVLAGLAWYFRAWCTRQWRRWMDWRYRWRHREAVAFRAVRRRHSETSAAALAQTIDAWVRRVADDGAPDSIGGWMARYGDAALSDQWNALQDSLYGANGSSWSAKALVDGLADARSQWKRSRWRWRQPPALPPLNPAA
;
A
#
# COMPACT_ATOMS: atom_id res chain seq x y z
N MET A 1 -7.83 -29.69 -107.34
CA MET A 1 -8.06 -30.11 -105.94
C MET A 1 -7.08 -29.29 -105.06
N ALA A 2 -7.59 -28.29 -104.40
CA ALA A 2 -6.81 -27.39 -103.55
C ALA A 2 -6.98 -27.82 -102.12
N CYS A 3 -5.93 -28.16 -101.40
CA CYS A 3 -5.97 -28.36 -99.95
C CYS A 3 -5.55 -27.14 -99.22
N LEU A 4 -6.54 -26.51 -98.54
CA LEU A 4 -6.28 -25.34 -97.62
C LEU A 4 -5.79 -25.93 -96.28
N LEU A 5 -4.56 -25.58 -95.90
CA LEU A 5 -4.04 -25.80 -94.55
C LEU A 5 -4.43 -24.59 -93.71
N CYS A 6 -5.31 -24.70 -92.69
CA CYS A 6 -5.54 -23.74 -91.67
C CYS A 6 -4.47 -23.88 -90.55
N LEU A 7 -3.58 -22.87 -90.43
CA LEU A 7 -2.65 -22.73 -89.32
C LEU A 7 -3.36 -21.99 -88.18
N GLY A 8 -3.70 -22.74 -87.12
CA GLY A 8 -4.22 -22.18 -85.89
C GLY A 8 -3.10 -21.51 -85.07
N VAL A 9 -3.14 -20.21 -84.88
CA VAL A 9 -2.26 -19.47 -84.00
C VAL A 9 -2.78 -19.65 -82.58
N VAL A 10 -2.08 -20.40 -81.77
CA VAL A 10 -2.27 -20.47 -80.31
C VAL A 10 -1.64 -19.21 -79.70
N ILE A 11 -2.46 -18.26 -79.25
CA ILE A 11 -1.99 -17.14 -78.46
C ILE A 11 -1.76 -17.62 -77.04
N ALA A 12 -0.52 -17.89 -76.63
CA ALA A 12 -0.14 -18.10 -75.25
C ALA A 12 -0.34 -16.78 -74.51
N HIS A 13 -1.36 -16.70 -73.67
CA HIS A 13 -1.41 -15.65 -72.65
C HIS A 13 -0.24 -15.91 -71.68
N ALA A 14 0.78 -15.07 -71.72
CA ALA A 14 1.76 -14.97 -70.65
C ALA A 14 0.99 -14.44 -69.42
N ASP A 15 0.92 -15.26 -68.38
CA ASP A 15 0.50 -14.79 -67.05
C ASP A 15 1.44 -13.64 -66.67
N GLU A 16 0.89 -12.46 -66.63
CA GLU A 16 1.57 -11.29 -66.10
C GLU A 16 1.87 -11.59 -64.61
N PRO A 17 3.13 -11.48 -64.14
CA PRO A 17 3.45 -11.78 -62.75
C PRO A 17 2.60 -10.88 -61.89
N ALA A 18 1.73 -11.48 -61.10
CA ALA A 18 0.88 -10.75 -60.13
C ALA A 18 1.77 -9.80 -59.34
N ALA A 19 1.43 -8.54 -59.33
CA ALA A 19 2.15 -7.53 -58.55
C ALA A 19 2.26 -8.04 -57.12
N PRO A 20 3.41 -7.89 -56.42
CA PRO A 20 3.60 -8.42 -55.07
C PRO A 20 2.49 -7.87 -54.18
N THR A 21 1.59 -8.74 -53.76
CA THR A 21 0.51 -8.39 -52.86
C THR A 21 1.15 -7.86 -51.60
N ALA A 22 0.86 -6.63 -51.24
CA ALA A 22 1.38 -6.02 -50.02
C ALA A 22 1.11 -6.97 -48.84
N PRO A 23 2.06 -7.13 -47.91
CA PRO A 23 1.88 -8.05 -46.79
C PRO A 23 0.61 -7.68 -46.02
N PRO A 24 -0.19 -8.69 -45.58
CA PRO A 24 -1.44 -8.44 -44.88
C PRO A 24 -1.25 -7.87 -43.47
N MET A 25 -0.03 -7.61 -43.07
CA MET A 25 0.36 -7.01 -41.79
C MET A 25 1.29 -5.83 -42.00
N ARG A 26 1.05 -4.76 -41.27
CA ARG A 26 1.89 -3.55 -41.20
C ARG A 26 2.35 -3.30 -39.79
N VAL A 27 3.59 -2.87 -39.64
CA VAL A 27 4.18 -2.53 -38.35
C VAL A 27 4.76 -1.15 -38.40
N ARG A 28 4.46 -0.35 -37.38
CA ARG A 28 4.98 1.01 -37.23
C ARG A 28 5.50 1.16 -35.81
N ALA A 29 6.74 1.59 -35.63
CA ALA A 29 7.32 1.96 -34.34
C ALA A 29 7.57 3.45 -34.31
N HIS A 30 7.15 4.12 -33.22
CA HIS A 30 7.37 5.56 -33.06
C HIS A 30 7.56 5.91 -31.58
N GLN A 31 8.26 7.05 -31.35
CA GLN A 31 8.47 7.58 -30.02
C GLN A 31 7.28 8.44 -29.57
N GLU A 32 6.86 8.29 -28.33
CA GLU A 32 5.79 9.08 -27.72
C GLU A 32 6.22 9.63 -26.34
N PRO A 33 6.17 10.94 -26.10
CA PRO A 33 5.98 12.01 -27.10
C PRO A 33 7.19 12.11 -28.06
N ALA A 34 6.93 12.55 -29.28
CA ALA A 34 8.02 12.81 -30.24
C ALA A 34 8.92 13.97 -29.76
N GLY A 35 10.22 13.82 -29.92
CA GLY A 35 11.16 14.90 -29.56
C GLY A 35 12.50 14.37 -29.03
N THR A 36 13.31 15.33 -28.55
CA THR A 36 14.60 15.02 -27.93
C THR A 36 14.41 14.61 -26.48
N LEU A 37 14.97 13.46 -26.11
CA LEU A 37 14.99 12.97 -24.74
C LEU A 37 16.19 13.53 -23.98
N MET A 38 16.08 13.59 -22.67
CA MET A 38 17.24 13.78 -21.80
C MET A 38 17.84 12.43 -21.40
N GLN A 39 19.12 12.37 -21.18
CA GLN A 39 19.80 11.20 -20.62
C GLN A 39 19.20 10.86 -19.24
N GLY A 40 18.66 9.64 -19.09
CA GLY A 40 17.94 9.20 -17.87
C GLY A 40 16.43 9.44 -17.90
N GLU A 41 15.89 10.07 -18.93
CA GLU A 41 14.45 10.27 -19.13
C GLU A 41 13.81 9.03 -19.71
N THR A 42 12.71 8.54 -19.10
CA THR A 42 11.96 7.42 -19.64
C THR A 42 10.93 7.90 -20.65
N ALA A 43 11.01 7.36 -21.86
CA ALA A 43 10.06 7.57 -22.95
C ALA A 43 9.37 6.26 -23.34
N ARG A 44 8.33 6.39 -24.14
CA ARG A 44 7.55 5.29 -24.69
C ARG A 44 7.90 5.10 -26.16
N ILE A 45 8.17 3.86 -26.57
CA ILE A 45 8.21 3.46 -27.96
C ILE A 45 6.96 2.65 -28.23
N VAL A 46 6.05 3.26 -28.95
CA VAL A 46 4.77 2.63 -29.30
C VAL A 46 4.96 1.85 -30.61
N VAL A 47 4.57 0.59 -30.57
CA VAL A 47 4.62 -0.32 -31.70
C VAL A 47 3.21 -0.70 -32.07
N ASP A 48 2.76 -0.18 -33.22
CA ASP A 48 1.45 -0.48 -33.79
C ASP A 48 1.60 -1.66 -34.75
N VAL A 49 0.82 -2.70 -34.53
CA VAL A 49 0.75 -3.86 -35.38
C VAL A 49 -0.65 -3.94 -35.95
N LEU A 50 -0.77 -3.70 -37.26
CA LEU A 50 -2.03 -3.59 -37.98
C LEU A 50 -2.16 -4.71 -39.00
N THR A 51 -3.35 -5.24 -39.17
CA THR A 51 -3.68 -6.21 -40.20
C THR A 51 -4.94 -5.83 -40.94
N SER A 52 -4.98 -6.16 -42.22
CA SER A 52 -6.20 -6.08 -43.04
C SER A 52 -7.10 -7.31 -42.87
N ASP A 53 -6.64 -8.30 -42.13
CA ASP A 53 -7.37 -9.51 -41.73
C ASP A 53 -7.63 -9.46 -40.21
N PHE A 54 -7.63 -10.56 -39.50
CA PHE A 54 -7.77 -10.61 -38.05
C PHE A 54 -6.65 -11.43 -37.44
N PHE A 55 -6.27 -11.04 -36.22
CA PHE A 55 -5.31 -11.78 -35.39
C PHE A 55 -6.02 -12.95 -34.71
N ILE A 56 -5.37 -14.11 -34.72
CA ILE A 56 -5.82 -15.31 -34.00
C ILE A 56 -5.30 -15.28 -32.57
N ASP A 57 -4.06 -14.86 -32.42
CA ASP A 57 -3.39 -14.68 -31.15
C ASP A 57 -2.70 -13.29 -31.10
N ALA A 58 -2.22 -12.93 -29.93
CA ALA A 58 -1.49 -11.66 -29.77
C ALA A 58 -0.18 -11.70 -30.54
N PRO A 59 0.18 -10.63 -31.30
CA PRO A 59 1.47 -10.53 -31.94
C PRO A 59 2.63 -10.73 -30.95
N VAL A 60 3.60 -11.52 -31.33
CA VAL A 60 4.78 -11.79 -30.51
C VAL A 60 5.81 -10.69 -30.76
N LEU A 61 6.07 -9.91 -29.71
CA LEU A 61 7.08 -8.87 -29.70
C LEU A 61 8.34 -9.41 -29.03
N PRO A 62 9.53 -9.21 -29.63
CA PRO A 62 10.80 -9.67 -29.07
C PRO A 62 11.20 -8.83 -27.83
N GLU A 63 12.03 -9.42 -26.96
CA GLU A 63 12.79 -8.63 -26.00
C GLU A 63 13.88 -7.86 -26.76
N LEU A 64 13.80 -6.54 -26.70
CA LEU A 64 14.75 -5.66 -27.37
C LEU A 64 15.92 -5.33 -26.44
N HIS A 65 17.11 -5.36 -27.00
CA HIS A 65 18.31 -4.91 -26.33
C HIS A 65 18.93 -3.76 -27.13
N VAL A 66 19.13 -2.62 -26.47
CA VAL A 66 19.75 -1.43 -27.07
C VAL A 66 20.91 -1.00 -26.20
N ASP A 67 22.09 -0.96 -26.75
CA ASP A 67 23.30 -0.54 -26.04
C ASP A 67 23.15 0.89 -25.50
N GLY A 68 23.45 1.04 -24.21
CA GLY A 68 23.37 2.35 -23.57
C GLY A 68 21.92 2.79 -23.20
N ALA A 69 20.97 1.88 -23.20
CA ALA A 69 19.62 2.15 -22.69
C ALA A 69 19.09 0.98 -21.87
N TYR A 70 18.27 1.31 -20.87
CA TYR A 70 17.37 0.34 -20.24
C TYR A 70 16.07 0.29 -21.04
N LEU A 71 15.66 -0.90 -21.43
CA LEU A 71 14.47 -1.11 -22.25
C LEU A 71 13.65 -2.25 -21.68
N SER A 72 12.34 -2.05 -21.55
CA SER A 72 11.41 -3.07 -21.06
C SER A 72 10.07 -2.98 -21.79
N LEU A 73 9.43 -4.11 -22.02
CA LEU A 73 8.06 -4.15 -22.55
C LEU A 73 7.08 -3.78 -21.42
N SER A 74 6.22 -2.80 -21.67
CA SER A 74 5.18 -2.40 -20.72
C SER A 74 4.16 -3.51 -20.52
N ALA A 75 3.72 -3.70 -19.27
CA ALA A 75 2.62 -4.61 -18.92
C ALA A 75 1.23 -4.04 -19.28
N GLU A 76 1.17 -2.86 -19.89
CA GLU A 76 -0.04 -2.19 -20.30
C GLU A 76 -0.89 -3.09 -21.22
N THR A 77 -2.21 -3.07 -20.98
CA THR A 77 -3.16 -3.74 -21.87
C THR A 77 -2.99 -3.19 -23.29
N PRO A 78 -2.86 -4.06 -24.31
CA PRO A 78 -2.69 -3.61 -25.69
C PRO A 78 -3.81 -2.66 -26.10
N GLY A 79 -3.44 -1.51 -26.64
CA GLY A 79 -4.38 -0.56 -27.20
C GLY A 79 -5.02 -1.15 -28.47
N HIS A 80 -6.32 -0.95 -28.66
CA HIS A 80 -6.98 -1.28 -29.91
C HIS A 80 -6.82 -0.15 -30.91
N LEU A 81 -6.38 -0.48 -32.13
CA LEU A 81 -6.23 0.48 -33.24
C LEU A 81 -7.15 0.05 -34.38
N VAL A 82 -7.80 1.05 -34.99
CA VAL A 82 -8.50 0.87 -36.27
C VAL A 82 -8.16 2.06 -37.15
N GLU A 83 -7.62 1.79 -38.32
CA GLU A 83 -7.18 2.82 -39.29
C GLU A 83 -7.68 2.45 -40.69
N THR A 84 -8.14 3.43 -41.47
CA THR A 84 -8.51 3.20 -42.86
C THR A 84 -7.43 3.80 -43.76
N VAL A 85 -6.77 2.95 -44.53
CA VAL A 85 -5.70 3.32 -45.44
C VAL A 85 -6.09 2.86 -46.86
N ASP A 86 -6.09 3.76 -47.78
CA ASP A 86 -6.44 3.50 -49.20
C ASP A 86 -7.84 2.83 -49.36
N GLY A 87 -8.80 3.18 -48.50
CA GLY A 87 -10.17 2.65 -48.53
C GLY A 87 -10.31 1.26 -47.90
N GLN A 88 -9.22 0.67 -47.41
CA GLN A 88 -9.20 -0.61 -46.67
C GLN A 88 -9.11 -0.36 -45.17
N THR A 89 -9.94 -1.02 -44.37
CA THR A 89 -9.90 -0.94 -42.92
C THR A 89 -8.82 -1.90 -42.40
N TRP A 90 -7.93 -1.35 -41.59
CA TRP A 90 -6.91 -2.07 -40.86
C TRP A 90 -7.25 -2.04 -39.38
N SER A 91 -7.22 -3.18 -38.74
CA SER A 91 -7.40 -3.32 -37.31
C SER A 91 -6.13 -3.86 -36.67
N GLY A 92 -5.86 -3.47 -35.44
CA GLY A 92 -4.62 -3.90 -34.82
C GLY A 92 -4.53 -3.60 -33.34
N VAL A 93 -3.33 -3.83 -32.84
CA VAL A 93 -2.98 -3.62 -31.44
C VAL A 93 -1.73 -2.76 -31.33
N SER A 94 -1.74 -1.88 -30.34
CA SER A 94 -0.57 -1.11 -29.91
C SER A 94 0.07 -1.72 -28.70
N ARG A 95 1.40 -1.85 -28.73
CA ARG A 95 2.21 -2.30 -27.60
C ARG A 95 3.30 -1.26 -27.32
N THR A 96 3.64 -1.11 -26.06
CA THR A 96 4.56 -0.05 -25.62
C THR A 96 5.81 -0.65 -25.00
N TYR A 97 6.97 -0.24 -25.51
CA TYR A 97 8.25 -0.40 -24.79
C TYR A 97 8.56 0.88 -24.04
N LEU A 98 9.09 0.73 -22.84
CA LEU A 98 9.67 1.83 -22.07
C LEU A 98 11.17 1.85 -22.32
N ILE A 99 11.70 2.99 -22.75
CA ILE A 99 13.13 3.19 -22.98
C ILE A 99 13.66 4.28 -22.06
N THR A 100 14.76 4.01 -21.38
CA THR A 100 15.49 5.00 -20.58
C THR A 100 16.93 5.05 -21.07
N PRO A 101 17.31 6.07 -21.87
CA PRO A 101 18.68 6.23 -22.36
C PRO A 101 19.65 6.52 -21.21
N LEU A 102 20.74 5.78 -21.12
CA LEU A 102 21.81 5.97 -20.13
C LEU A 102 22.98 6.78 -20.69
N MET A 103 23.03 6.97 -21.99
CA MET A 103 24.06 7.75 -22.69
C MET A 103 23.41 8.83 -23.54
N SER A 104 24.13 9.93 -23.74
CA SER A 104 23.73 11.03 -24.65
C SER A 104 24.22 10.79 -26.08
N GLY A 105 23.59 11.44 -27.04
CA GLY A 105 23.90 11.32 -28.46
C GLY A 105 22.75 10.76 -29.27
N THR A 106 23.03 10.32 -30.47
CA THR A 106 22.05 9.65 -31.33
C THR A 106 22.02 8.17 -31.01
N MET A 107 20.88 7.68 -30.56
CA MET A 107 20.67 6.28 -30.23
C MET A 107 19.80 5.64 -31.30
N ALA A 108 20.25 4.54 -31.88
CA ALA A 108 19.50 3.81 -32.88
C ALA A 108 18.84 2.57 -32.25
N ILE A 109 17.54 2.44 -32.44
CA ILE A 109 16.82 1.20 -32.20
C ILE A 109 16.81 0.44 -33.51
N PRO A 110 17.45 -0.74 -33.62
CA PRO A 110 17.50 -1.49 -34.87
C PRO A 110 16.10 -1.95 -35.27
N SER A 111 15.94 -2.30 -36.54
CA SER A 111 14.74 -3.01 -36.99
C SER A 111 14.63 -4.35 -36.28
N PHE A 112 13.44 -4.74 -35.91
CA PHE A 112 13.14 -6.03 -35.26
C PHE A 112 11.92 -6.68 -35.89
N GLU A 113 11.84 -7.99 -35.77
CA GLU A 113 10.80 -8.80 -36.37
C GLU A 113 9.62 -8.94 -35.42
N ILE A 114 8.42 -8.84 -35.97
CA ILE A 114 7.18 -9.12 -35.27
C ILE A 114 6.45 -10.19 -36.05
N THR A 115 6.09 -11.25 -35.38
CA THR A 115 5.34 -12.38 -35.94
C THR A 115 3.95 -12.43 -35.33
N ALA A 116 2.97 -12.63 -36.21
CA ALA A 116 1.58 -12.86 -35.81
C ALA A 116 0.95 -13.94 -36.69
N HIS A 117 -0.05 -14.64 -36.14
CA HIS A 117 -0.85 -15.61 -36.92
C HIS A 117 -2.15 -14.93 -37.37
N LEU A 118 -2.34 -14.91 -38.67
CA LEU A 118 -3.45 -14.20 -39.29
C LEU A 118 -4.45 -15.17 -39.96
N GLY A 119 -5.71 -14.75 -39.98
CA GLY A 119 -6.79 -15.40 -40.69
C GLY A 119 -7.14 -16.79 -40.20
N ALA A 120 -8.22 -17.37 -40.72
CA ALA A 120 -8.73 -18.68 -40.32
C ALA A 120 -7.75 -19.85 -40.52
N GLN A 121 -6.74 -19.69 -41.37
CA GLN A 121 -5.72 -20.68 -41.67
C GLN A 121 -4.50 -20.63 -40.76
N HIS A 122 -4.45 -19.76 -39.78
CA HIS A 122 -3.33 -19.59 -38.84
C HIS A 122 -1.99 -19.29 -39.55
N THR A 123 -2.03 -18.52 -40.62
CA THR A 123 -0.81 -18.23 -41.39
C THR A 123 0.13 -17.35 -40.61
N PRO A 124 1.37 -17.79 -40.31
CA PRO A 124 2.36 -16.96 -39.66
C PRO A 124 2.85 -15.91 -40.66
N VAL A 125 2.73 -14.65 -40.25
CA VAL A 125 3.24 -13.49 -41.00
C VAL A 125 4.25 -12.75 -40.15
N THR A 126 5.45 -12.55 -40.72
CA THR A 126 6.53 -11.81 -40.06
C THR A 126 6.81 -10.54 -40.83
N VAL A 127 6.83 -9.42 -40.13
CA VAL A 127 7.16 -8.10 -40.70
C VAL A 127 8.22 -7.44 -39.82
N GLN A 128 9.17 -6.76 -40.46
CA GLN A 128 10.19 -5.98 -39.77
C GLN A 128 9.73 -4.54 -39.55
N THR A 129 10.07 -3.99 -38.37
CA THR A 129 9.92 -2.55 -38.10
C THR A 129 10.96 -1.75 -38.88
N GLN A 130 10.67 -0.48 -39.10
CA GLN A 130 11.71 0.44 -39.50
C GLN A 130 12.63 0.78 -38.33
N PRO A 131 13.93 1.00 -38.56
CA PRO A 131 14.83 1.44 -37.51
C PRO A 131 14.41 2.83 -37.02
N LEU A 132 14.46 3.04 -35.70
CA LEU A 132 14.10 4.30 -35.09
C LEU A 132 15.33 4.99 -34.50
N SER A 133 15.51 6.29 -34.78
CA SER A 133 16.60 7.09 -34.24
C SER A 133 16.07 8.04 -33.16
N LEU A 134 16.65 7.96 -31.99
CA LEU A 134 16.33 8.82 -30.84
C LEU A 134 17.45 9.82 -30.62
N GLN A 135 17.10 11.07 -30.40
CA GLN A 135 18.05 12.11 -30.03
C GLN A 135 18.06 12.26 -28.50
N VAL A 136 19.21 12.06 -27.89
CA VAL A 136 19.38 12.12 -26.44
C VAL A 136 20.32 13.23 -26.04
N GLN A 137 19.82 14.23 -25.34
CA GLN A 137 20.59 15.33 -24.81
C GLN A 137 21.32 14.93 -23.52
N ALA A 138 22.58 15.33 -23.39
CA ALA A 138 23.36 15.10 -22.18
C ALA A 138 22.73 15.81 -20.97
N LEU A 139 22.67 15.12 -19.83
CA LEU A 139 22.30 15.70 -18.56
C LEU A 139 23.53 16.25 -17.86
N VAL A 140 23.51 17.54 -17.56
CA VAL A 140 24.58 18.19 -16.78
C VAL A 140 24.34 17.90 -15.30
N LEU A 141 25.25 17.14 -14.69
CA LEU A 141 25.16 16.79 -13.26
C LEU A 141 25.74 17.93 -12.40
N PRO A 142 25.08 18.35 -11.32
CA PRO A 142 25.64 19.24 -10.33
C PRO A 142 26.82 18.59 -9.60
N GLN A 143 27.68 19.42 -9.01
CA GLN A 143 28.80 18.91 -8.22
C GLN A 143 28.32 18.00 -7.10
N GLY A 144 28.97 16.83 -6.93
CA GLY A 144 28.67 15.84 -5.92
C GLY A 144 27.48 14.92 -6.21
N VAL A 145 26.86 15.03 -7.40
CA VAL A 145 25.84 14.08 -7.87
C VAL A 145 26.53 13.05 -8.78
N THR A 146 26.50 11.79 -8.41
CA THR A 146 27.10 10.69 -9.18
C THR A 146 26.09 9.94 -10.03
N GLU A 147 24.82 9.99 -9.66
CA GLU A 147 23.73 9.28 -10.33
C GLU A 147 22.62 10.26 -10.69
N ALA A 148 22.19 10.20 -11.94
CA ALA A 148 21.13 11.06 -12.46
C ALA A 148 19.78 10.37 -12.30
N LEU A 149 18.89 10.93 -11.51
CA LEU A 149 17.48 10.53 -11.48
C LEU A 149 16.64 11.64 -12.09
N ILE A 150 15.90 11.30 -13.14
CA ILE A 150 14.91 12.18 -13.77
C ILE A 150 13.53 11.64 -13.48
N ALA A 151 12.64 12.50 -12.99
CA ALA A 151 11.27 12.11 -12.65
C ALA A 151 10.31 13.29 -12.86
N ARG A 152 9.02 13.03 -12.92
CA ARG A 152 7.96 14.04 -12.85
C ARG A 152 7.67 14.50 -11.43
N SER A 153 7.71 13.58 -10.50
CA SER A 153 7.62 13.84 -9.07
C SER A 153 8.43 12.79 -8.30
N LEU A 154 8.90 13.14 -7.11
CA LEU A 154 9.59 12.21 -6.22
C LEU A 154 9.13 12.44 -4.79
N LYS A 155 8.68 11.38 -4.16
CA LYS A 155 8.32 11.33 -2.76
C LYS A 155 9.24 10.36 -2.03
N ILE A 156 9.81 10.81 -0.92
CA ILE A 156 10.57 9.95 -0.01
C ILE A 156 9.87 9.92 1.33
N THR A 157 9.70 8.73 1.91
CA THR A 157 9.10 8.53 3.23
C THR A 157 9.96 7.61 4.07
N GLN A 158 9.92 7.79 5.38
CA GLN A 158 10.59 6.88 6.31
C GLN A 158 9.63 6.35 7.36
N THR A 159 9.87 5.11 7.74
CA THR A 159 9.20 4.44 8.84
C THR A 159 10.24 3.85 9.77
N ILE A 160 10.06 4.07 11.06
CA ILE A 160 10.95 3.56 12.12
C ILE A 160 10.16 2.55 12.95
N THR A 161 10.78 1.44 13.28
CA THR A 161 10.16 0.41 14.11
C THR A 161 11.19 -0.14 15.11
N PRO A 162 10.91 -0.17 16.42
CA PRO A 162 9.72 0.37 17.09
C PRO A 162 9.69 1.90 17.08
N ASP A 163 8.48 2.45 17.17
CA ASP A 163 8.20 3.90 17.15
C ASP A 163 8.31 4.53 18.55
N ASP A 164 8.21 3.73 19.59
CA ASP A 164 8.24 4.12 20.98
C ASP A 164 9.68 4.06 21.54
N GLY A 165 10.14 5.19 22.01
CA GLY A 165 11.53 5.47 22.43
C GLY A 165 12.08 4.69 23.61
N GLY A 166 11.54 3.54 23.98
CA GLY A 166 12.01 2.68 25.06
C GLY A 166 13.04 1.64 24.63
N LEU A 167 14.02 2.00 23.82
CA LEU A 167 15.06 1.08 23.33
C LEU A 167 16.13 0.77 24.36
N HIS A 168 16.61 -0.48 24.37
CA HIS A 168 17.64 -0.98 25.28
C HIS A 168 18.80 -1.58 24.47
N VAL A 169 19.92 -1.75 25.14
CA VAL A 169 21.05 -2.48 24.56
C VAL A 169 20.62 -3.90 24.19
N GLY A 170 20.92 -4.32 22.96
CA GLY A 170 20.49 -5.59 22.36
C GLY A 170 19.18 -5.49 21.58
N ASP A 171 18.44 -4.38 21.66
CA ASP A 171 17.26 -4.15 20.83
C ASP A 171 17.67 -3.77 19.40
N THR A 172 16.74 -3.94 18.48
CA THR A 172 16.93 -3.62 17.07
C THR A 172 15.95 -2.53 16.65
N LEU A 173 16.48 -1.45 16.09
CA LEU A 173 15.72 -0.41 15.44
C LEU A 173 15.77 -0.62 13.94
N THR A 174 14.63 -0.74 13.29
CA THR A 174 14.52 -0.89 11.84
C THR A 174 14.11 0.44 11.21
N ARG A 175 14.93 0.92 10.28
CA ARG A 175 14.64 2.09 9.44
C ARG A 175 14.28 1.63 8.04
N ARG A 176 13.09 1.92 7.60
CA ARG A 176 12.58 1.65 6.26
C ARG A 176 12.45 2.98 5.51
N ILE A 177 13.06 3.05 4.35
CA ILE A 177 12.98 4.19 3.44
C ILE A 177 12.25 3.73 2.20
N GLU A 178 11.24 4.48 1.81
CA GLU A 178 10.49 4.26 0.58
C GLU A 178 10.64 5.48 -0.32
N ILE A 179 11.15 5.25 -1.52
CA ILE A 179 11.31 6.25 -2.59
C ILE A 179 10.31 5.89 -3.68
N ALA A 180 9.38 6.77 -3.96
CA ALA A 180 8.43 6.64 -5.06
C ALA A 180 8.62 7.79 -6.03
N ALA A 181 8.80 7.47 -7.32
CA ALA A 181 9.00 8.44 -8.37
C ALA A 181 8.05 8.20 -9.54
N GLU A 182 7.45 9.25 -10.05
CA GLU A 182 6.66 9.19 -11.27
C GLU A 182 7.55 9.40 -12.50
N GLY A 183 7.35 8.57 -13.53
CA GLY A 183 8.05 8.66 -14.78
C GLY A 183 9.48 8.09 -14.78
N ALA A 184 9.93 7.49 -13.70
CA ALA A 184 11.21 6.79 -13.61
C ALA A 184 10.99 5.33 -13.22
N PRO A 185 11.60 4.35 -13.93
CA PRO A 185 11.52 2.94 -13.55
C PRO A 185 12.15 2.67 -12.18
N ALA A 186 11.64 1.69 -11.46
CA ALA A 186 12.11 1.37 -10.11
C ALA A 186 13.61 1.02 -10.05
N MET A 187 14.15 0.42 -11.11
CA MET A 187 15.58 0.12 -11.21
C MET A 187 16.47 1.36 -11.30
N MET A 188 15.94 2.50 -11.75
CA MET A 188 16.65 3.77 -11.84
C MET A 188 16.66 4.55 -10.53
N LEU A 189 15.89 4.11 -9.52
CA LEU A 189 15.85 4.78 -8.23
C LEU A 189 17.13 4.50 -7.44
N PRO A 190 17.83 5.55 -6.95
CA PRO A 190 19.07 5.38 -6.23
C PRO A 190 18.86 4.65 -4.91
N PRO A 191 19.83 3.84 -4.46
CA PRO A 191 19.77 3.17 -3.18
C PRO A 191 19.86 4.18 -2.03
N SER A 192 19.09 3.93 -0.98
CA SER A 192 19.19 4.70 0.26
C SER A 192 20.51 4.39 0.96
N ARG A 193 21.30 5.40 1.24
CA ARG A 193 22.60 5.24 1.92
C ARG A 193 22.40 5.26 3.43
N PHE A 194 22.41 4.10 4.05
CA PHE A 194 22.38 3.96 5.50
C PHE A 194 23.80 4.15 6.03
N ALA A 195 24.01 5.21 6.81
CA ALA A 195 25.32 5.46 7.41
C ALA A 195 25.53 4.55 8.63
N PRO A 196 26.74 4.00 8.83
CA PRO A 196 27.11 3.39 10.08
C PRO A 196 27.13 4.46 11.19
N VAL A 197 26.76 4.07 12.41
CA VAL A 197 26.75 4.94 13.59
C VAL A 197 27.47 4.20 14.71
N ASP A 198 28.42 4.86 15.35
CA ASP A 198 29.18 4.27 16.44
C ASP A 198 28.27 3.75 17.55
N GLY A 199 28.50 2.51 17.99
CA GLY A 199 27.67 1.83 18.99
C GLY A 199 26.39 1.22 18.46
N LEU A 200 26.21 1.21 17.12
CA LEU A 200 25.14 0.51 16.44
C LEU A 200 25.72 -0.42 15.36
N THR A 201 25.32 -1.68 15.37
CA THR A 201 25.66 -2.60 14.28
C THR A 201 24.58 -2.54 13.18
N LEU A 202 25.01 -2.20 11.96
CA LEU A 202 24.13 -2.01 10.81
C LEU A 202 23.97 -3.29 9.99
N TYR A 203 22.74 -3.71 9.76
CA TYR A 203 22.36 -4.83 8.89
C TYR A 203 21.40 -4.34 7.79
N PRO A 204 21.91 -4.03 6.58
CA PRO A 204 21.05 -3.69 5.46
C PRO A 204 20.36 -4.95 4.92
N ALA A 205 19.08 -4.82 4.59
CA ALA A 205 18.31 -5.86 3.93
C ALA A 205 18.36 -5.67 2.41
N SER A 206 18.01 -6.73 1.65
CA SER A 206 17.84 -6.61 0.20
C SER A 206 16.73 -5.62 -0.15
N PRO A 207 16.95 -4.73 -1.13
CA PRO A 207 15.96 -3.77 -1.55
C PRO A 207 14.76 -4.45 -2.23
N VAL A 208 13.59 -3.85 -2.10
CA VAL A 208 12.41 -4.23 -2.87
C VAL A 208 12.15 -3.12 -3.89
N VAL A 209 12.19 -3.48 -5.18
CA VAL A 209 11.96 -2.56 -6.29
C VAL A 209 10.74 -3.05 -7.09
N ARG A 210 9.85 -2.12 -7.43
CA ARG A 210 8.62 -2.43 -8.18
C ARG A 210 8.23 -1.24 -9.03
N ASP A 211 7.93 -1.50 -10.29
CA ASP A 211 7.31 -0.50 -11.13
C ASP A 211 5.85 -0.30 -10.71
N ALA A 212 5.42 0.94 -10.70
CA ALA A 212 4.06 1.33 -10.43
C ALA A 212 3.31 1.44 -11.76
N VAL A 213 2.16 0.80 -11.81
CA VAL A 213 1.26 0.80 -12.97
C VAL A 213 -0.10 1.36 -12.58
N ASP A 214 -0.79 1.94 -13.56
CA ASP A 214 -2.17 2.38 -13.40
C ASP A 214 -3.17 1.22 -13.47
N ASN A 215 -4.46 1.53 -13.43
CA ASN A 215 -5.53 0.53 -13.49
C ASN A 215 -5.61 -0.24 -14.83
N HIS A 216 -4.91 0.23 -15.86
CA HIS A 216 -4.84 -0.40 -17.18
C HIS A 216 -3.48 -1.09 -17.43
N GLY A 217 -2.63 -1.14 -16.40
CA GLY A 217 -1.28 -1.68 -16.51
C GLY A 217 -0.27 -0.71 -17.13
N GLY A 218 -0.67 0.53 -17.41
CA GLY A 218 0.18 1.58 -17.93
C GLY A 218 1.25 2.00 -16.92
N PHE A 219 2.48 2.16 -17.39
CA PHE A 219 3.58 2.57 -16.53
C PHE A 219 3.36 4.00 -15.99
N VAL A 220 3.40 4.15 -14.69
CA VAL A 220 3.30 5.42 -13.98
C VAL A 220 4.67 5.86 -13.44
N GLY A 221 5.43 4.92 -12.91
CA GLY A 221 6.71 5.20 -12.29
C GLY A 221 7.27 3.99 -11.54
N GLY A 222 8.13 4.22 -10.56
CA GLY A 222 8.75 3.18 -9.78
C GLY A 222 8.74 3.46 -8.28
N THR A 223 8.81 2.40 -7.51
CA THR A 223 8.95 2.43 -6.05
C THR A 223 10.13 1.56 -5.64
N ARG A 224 11.00 2.11 -4.81
CA ARG A 224 12.12 1.40 -4.18
C ARG A 224 11.98 1.49 -2.66
N VAL A 225 12.10 0.35 -2.02
CA VAL A 225 12.08 0.24 -0.56
C VAL A 225 13.39 -0.35 -0.09
N ASP A 226 14.13 0.45 0.64
CA ASP A 226 15.36 0.04 1.31
C ASP A 226 15.09 -0.07 2.81
N THR A 227 15.56 -1.14 3.43
CA THR A 227 15.38 -1.38 4.86
C THR A 227 16.74 -1.66 5.50
N ALA A 228 16.98 -1.07 6.64
CA ALA A 228 18.16 -1.35 7.45
C ALA A 228 17.77 -1.54 8.90
N SER A 229 18.39 -2.55 9.53
CA SER A 229 18.25 -2.84 10.96
C SER A 229 19.51 -2.41 11.68
N TYR A 230 19.34 -1.63 12.73
CA TYR A 230 20.40 -1.17 13.62
C TYR A 230 20.27 -1.90 14.96
N VAL A 231 21.21 -2.76 15.28
CA VAL A 231 21.31 -3.42 16.59
C VAL A 231 22.07 -2.51 17.53
N ILE A 232 21.55 -2.29 18.73
CA ILE A 232 22.10 -1.38 19.72
C ILE A 232 23.14 -2.11 20.57
N ASP A 233 24.40 -1.76 20.41
CA ASP A 233 25.50 -2.43 21.12
C ASP A 233 25.79 -1.78 22.47
N HIS A 234 25.58 -0.48 22.60
CA HIS A 234 25.88 0.28 23.80
C HIS A 234 24.71 1.22 24.16
N ARG A 235 24.63 1.60 25.45
CA ARG A 235 23.72 2.68 25.87
C ARG A 235 24.19 4.02 25.33
N GLY A 236 23.27 4.90 24.99
CA GLY A 236 23.63 6.24 24.53
C GLY A 236 22.52 6.98 23.84
N ARG A 237 22.83 8.17 23.41
CA ARG A 237 21.99 8.93 22.48
C ARG A 237 22.50 8.73 21.08
N TYR A 238 21.62 8.39 20.18
CA TYR A 238 21.94 8.08 18.81
C TYR A 238 21.20 9.01 17.85
N THR A 239 21.87 9.30 16.75
CA THR A 239 21.29 10.07 15.67
C THR A 239 21.56 9.34 14.35
N LEU A 240 20.53 8.84 13.71
CA LEU A 240 20.62 8.39 12.32
C LEU A 240 20.52 9.63 11.42
N PRO A 241 21.48 9.86 10.53
CA PRO A 241 21.50 11.04 9.69
C PRO A 241 20.29 11.12 8.76
N PRO A 242 19.95 12.31 8.25
CA PRO A 242 18.92 12.47 7.24
C PRO A 242 19.35 11.75 5.96
N ILE A 243 18.39 11.33 5.16
CA ILE A 243 18.63 10.76 3.83
C ILE A 243 17.98 11.68 2.81
N SER A 244 18.75 12.10 1.82
CA SER A 244 18.26 12.95 0.74
C SER A 244 18.54 12.33 -0.62
N VAL A 245 17.66 12.62 -1.57
CA VAL A 245 17.77 12.22 -2.97
C VAL A 245 17.67 13.47 -3.82
N ARG A 246 18.70 13.71 -4.63
CA ARG A 246 18.70 14.77 -5.65
C ARG A 246 18.20 14.22 -6.97
N TRP A 247 17.28 14.92 -7.58
CA TRP A 247 16.64 14.51 -8.82
C TRP A 247 16.31 15.70 -9.71
N MET A 248 16.19 15.45 -11.00
CA MET A 248 15.79 16.46 -11.99
C MET A 248 14.30 16.36 -12.23
N ASP A 249 13.58 17.46 -12.01
CA ASP A 249 12.17 17.59 -12.41
C ASP A 249 12.11 17.83 -13.92
N ILE A 250 11.57 16.85 -14.66
CA ILE A 250 11.51 16.90 -16.11
C ILE A 250 10.66 18.05 -16.66
N ARG A 251 9.63 18.48 -15.91
CA ARG A 251 8.72 19.54 -16.35
C ARG A 251 9.35 20.92 -16.25
N THR A 252 10.11 21.14 -15.17
CA THR A 252 10.75 22.44 -14.90
C THR A 252 12.21 22.46 -15.33
N ARG A 253 12.81 21.30 -15.62
CA ARG A 253 14.25 21.11 -15.89
C ARG A 253 15.13 21.69 -14.78
N GLN A 254 14.65 21.57 -13.55
CA GLN A 254 15.37 22.06 -12.36
C GLN A 254 15.73 20.90 -11.45
N TRP A 255 16.92 21.00 -10.87
CA TRP A 255 17.33 20.07 -9.81
C TRP A 255 16.57 20.34 -8.53
N ARG A 256 16.05 19.29 -7.95
CA ARG A 256 15.33 19.30 -6.66
C ARG A 256 15.99 18.32 -5.71
N GLU A 257 15.74 18.52 -4.43
CA GLU A 257 16.14 17.61 -3.39
C GLU A 257 14.92 17.24 -2.53
N SER A 258 14.72 15.94 -2.35
CA SER A 258 13.70 15.39 -1.44
C SER A 258 14.43 14.68 -0.32
N SER A 259 14.04 14.90 0.93
CA SER A 259 14.73 14.34 2.09
C SER A 259 13.77 13.87 3.17
N VAL A 260 14.25 12.92 3.97
CA VAL A 260 13.64 12.53 5.24
C VAL A 260 14.52 12.98 6.40
N PRO A 261 13.93 13.39 7.52
CA PRO A 261 14.68 13.95 8.66
C PRO A 261 15.58 12.92 9.33
N ALA A 262 16.53 13.42 10.10
CA ALA A 262 17.32 12.62 11.03
C ALA A 262 16.42 11.98 12.09
N VAL A 263 16.82 10.79 12.58
CA VAL A 263 16.11 10.07 13.65
C VAL A 263 16.95 10.14 14.90
N HIS A 264 16.38 10.67 15.98
CA HIS A 264 17.03 10.75 17.27
C HIS A 264 16.35 9.78 18.24
N PHE A 265 17.15 8.97 18.93
CA PHE A 265 16.65 8.06 19.95
C PHE A 265 17.67 7.89 21.08
N HIS A 266 17.19 7.32 22.18
CA HIS A 266 18.01 7.01 23.34
C HIS A 266 17.90 5.52 23.67
N ALA A 267 19.05 4.90 23.91
CA ALA A 267 19.12 3.51 24.35
C ALA A 267 19.56 3.41 25.81
N TRP A 268 18.79 2.65 26.58
CA TRP A 268 18.97 2.45 28.01
C TRP A 268 19.67 1.12 28.32
N TRP A 269 20.18 0.96 29.56
CA TRP A 269 20.53 -0.34 30.06
C TRP A 269 19.25 -1.16 30.27
N GLY A 270 19.24 -2.40 29.79
CA GLY A 270 18.18 -3.35 30.04
C GLY A 270 18.70 -4.77 29.96
N ALA A 271 17.99 -5.75 30.51
CA ALA A 271 18.25 -7.13 30.13
C ALA A 271 17.98 -7.24 28.62
N PRO A 272 18.92 -7.82 27.84
CA PRO A 272 18.75 -7.93 26.40
C PRO A 272 17.40 -8.60 26.13
N ASN A 273 16.55 -7.91 25.39
CA ASN A 273 15.30 -8.48 24.92
C ASN A 273 15.68 -9.74 24.14
N LYS A 274 15.18 -10.89 24.58
CA LYS A 274 15.45 -12.14 23.86
C LYS A 274 15.06 -11.91 22.41
N PRO A 275 15.98 -12.18 21.45
CA PRO A 275 15.70 -11.91 20.05
C PRO A 275 14.41 -12.61 19.65
N ARG A 276 13.41 -11.85 19.24
CA ARG A 276 12.12 -12.37 18.73
C ARG A 276 12.28 -13.09 17.38
N PHE A 277 13.49 -13.12 16.84
CA PHE A 277 13.88 -13.86 15.66
C PHE A 277 14.76 -15.02 16.03
N ALA A 278 14.15 -16.17 16.33
CA ALA A 278 14.80 -17.42 16.03
C ALA A 278 14.86 -17.50 14.49
N LEU A 279 16.07 -17.30 13.93
CA LEU A 279 16.33 -17.70 12.55
C LEU A 279 15.86 -19.15 12.42
N PRO A 280 15.05 -19.51 11.40
CA PRO A 280 14.79 -20.91 11.15
C PRO A 280 16.16 -21.55 10.84
N GLN A 281 16.72 -22.25 11.83
CA GLN A 281 17.90 -23.07 11.61
C GLN A 281 17.50 -24.13 10.58
N ARG A 282 17.85 -23.90 9.33
CA ARG A 282 17.86 -24.90 8.29
C ARG A 282 18.84 -26.00 8.74
N GLY A 283 18.35 -27.02 9.43
CA GLY A 283 19.27 -28.08 9.75
C GLY A 283 18.85 -29.16 10.73
N PHE A 284 17.56 -29.31 11.09
CA PHE A 284 17.20 -30.42 12.00
C PHE A 284 16.01 -31.30 11.59
N MET A 285 15.44 -31.14 10.40
CA MET A 285 14.25 -31.87 9.99
C MET A 285 14.44 -33.13 9.12
N PRO A 286 15.60 -33.54 8.63
CA PRO A 286 15.63 -34.82 7.90
C PRO A 286 16.00 -36.06 8.75
N ARG A 287 16.36 -35.90 10.04
CA ARG A 287 16.71 -37.07 10.87
C ARG A 287 15.60 -37.64 11.74
N LEU A 288 14.48 -36.93 11.89
CA LEU A 288 13.33 -37.45 12.64
C LEU A 288 12.33 -38.24 11.81
N LEU A 289 12.33 -38.14 10.48
CA LEU A 289 11.43 -38.93 9.63
C LEU A 289 11.91 -40.39 9.43
N GLY A 290 13.18 -40.73 9.74
CA GLY A 290 13.70 -42.08 9.63
C GLY A 290 13.39 -42.97 10.85
N TRP A 291 12.86 -42.43 11.95
CA TRP A 291 12.58 -43.17 13.19
C TRP A 291 11.13 -43.61 13.33
N PHE A 292 10.23 -43.15 12.46
CA PHE A 292 8.79 -43.42 12.57
C PHE A 292 8.29 -44.59 11.71
N SER A 293 9.17 -45.40 11.17
CA SER A 293 8.76 -46.51 10.29
C SER A 293 8.58 -47.85 10.98
N SER A 294 8.66 -47.97 12.31
CA SER A 294 8.51 -49.26 13.00
C SER A 294 7.54 -49.40 14.15
N ASP A 295 6.83 -48.32 14.55
CA ASP A 295 5.88 -48.46 15.65
C ASP A 295 4.56 -47.66 15.44
N ALA A 296 3.66 -48.24 14.67
CA ALA A 296 2.29 -47.74 14.46
C ALA A 296 1.49 -47.63 15.76
N GLY A 297 1.89 -48.38 16.82
CA GLY A 297 1.26 -48.33 18.13
C GLY A 297 1.61 -47.05 18.92
N LEU A 298 2.87 -46.63 18.89
CA LEU A 298 3.30 -45.37 19.56
C LEU A 298 2.74 -44.13 18.88
N ALA A 299 2.57 -44.16 17.56
CA ALA A 299 1.93 -43.08 16.82
C ALA A 299 0.45 -42.92 17.20
N LEU A 300 -0.27 -44.02 17.42
CA LEU A 300 -1.69 -43.98 17.86
C LEU A 300 -1.83 -43.46 19.30
N VAL A 301 -0.94 -43.85 20.21
CA VAL A 301 -0.95 -43.35 21.60
C VAL A 301 -0.57 -41.84 21.61
N MET A 302 0.42 -41.42 20.85
CA MET A 302 0.75 -40.02 20.68
C MET A 302 -0.40 -39.20 20.08
N LEU A 303 -1.09 -39.75 19.08
CA LEU A 303 -2.25 -39.10 18.48
C LEU A 303 -3.41 -38.97 19.48
N ALA A 304 -3.65 -40.01 20.30
CA ALA A 304 -4.67 -39.99 21.35
C ALA A 304 -4.32 -38.99 22.48
N VAL A 305 -3.06 -38.91 22.88
CA VAL A 305 -2.57 -37.91 23.85
C VAL A 305 -2.66 -36.50 23.28
N LEU A 306 -2.28 -36.27 22.01
CA LEU A 306 -2.41 -34.98 21.35
C LEU A 306 -3.87 -34.57 21.17
N ALA A 307 -4.74 -35.52 20.83
CA ALA A 307 -6.18 -35.28 20.73
C ALA A 307 -6.80 -34.96 22.10
N GLY A 308 -6.39 -35.66 23.16
CA GLY A 308 -6.77 -35.38 24.54
C GLY A 308 -6.29 -34.03 25.04
N LEU A 309 -5.03 -33.67 24.74
CA LEU A 309 -4.47 -32.34 25.03
C LEU A 309 -5.19 -31.24 24.25
N ALA A 310 -5.44 -31.45 22.97
CA ALA A 310 -6.16 -30.49 22.13
C ALA A 310 -7.61 -30.29 22.63
N TRP A 311 -8.25 -31.36 23.05
CA TRP A 311 -9.60 -31.29 23.65
C TRP A 311 -9.60 -30.56 24.99
N TYR A 312 -8.62 -30.84 25.86
CA TYR A 312 -8.44 -30.18 27.17
C TYR A 312 -8.11 -28.69 26.97
N PHE A 313 -7.17 -28.37 26.08
CA PHE A 313 -6.83 -26.97 25.75
C PHE A 313 -7.99 -26.23 25.10
N ARG A 314 -8.78 -26.90 24.25
CA ARG A 314 -9.99 -26.30 23.65
C ARG A 314 -11.00 -25.90 24.74
N ALA A 315 -11.23 -26.79 25.73
CA ALA A 315 -12.13 -26.48 26.85
C ALA A 315 -11.59 -25.37 27.75
N TRP A 316 -10.28 -25.31 27.96
CA TRP A 316 -9.63 -24.23 28.69
C TRP A 316 -9.66 -22.89 27.90
N CYS A 317 -9.32 -22.89 26.61
CA CYS A 317 -9.38 -21.73 25.74
C CYS A 317 -10.80 -21.17 25.63
N THR A 318 -11.83 -22.02 25.51
CA THR A 318 -13.22 -21.55 25.45
C THR A 318 -13.68 -20.90 26.75
N ARG A 319 -13.25 -21.45 27.93
CA ARG A 319 -13.54 -20.83 29.24
C ARG A 319 -12.82 -19.48 29.38
N GLN A 320 -11.55 -19.39 28.99
CA GLN A 320 -10.80 -18.13 29.03
C GLN A 320 -11.35 -17.10 28.04
N TRP A 321 -11.73 -17.55 26.84
CA TRP A 321 -12.36 -16.71 25.83
C TRP A 321 -13.68 -16.13 26.32
N ARG A 322 -14.54 -16.97 26.95
CA ARG A 322 -15.79 -16.48 27.53
C ARG A 322 -15.54 -15.49 28.67
N ARG A 323 -14.60 -15.76 29.58
CA ARG A 323 -14.19 -14.80 30.63
C ARG A 323 -13.67 -13.49 30.07
N TRP A 324 -12.88 -13.55 29.01
CA TRP A 324 -12.36 -12.36 28.34
C TRP A 324 -13.48 -11.60 27.61
N MET A 325 -14.39 -12.30 26.94
CA MET A 325 -15.56 -11.70 26.30
C MET A 325 -16.47 -11.03 27.34
N ASP A 326 -16.74 -11.69 28.48
CA ASP A 326 -17.53 -11.14 29.57
C ASP A 326 -16.83 -9.93 30.23
N TRP A 327 -15.51 -9.99 30.38
CA TRP A 327 -14.72 -8.86 30.86
C TRP A 327 -14.76 -7.70 29.88
N ARG A 328 -14.57 -7.97 28.58
CA ARG A 328 -14.61 -6.98 27.50
C ARG A 328 -16.00 -6.38 27.34
N TYR A 329 -17.05 -7.20 27.47
CA TYR A 329 -18.44 -6.75 27.47
C TYR A 329 -18.68 -5.81 28.65
N ARG A 330 -18.35 -6.23 29.87
CA ARG A 330 -18.47 -5.42 31.11
C ARG A 330 -17.63 -4.13 31.01
N TRP A 331 -16.44 -4.20 30.42
CA TRP A 331 -15.59 -3.02 30.24
C TRP A 331 -16.18 -2.01 29.25
N ARG A 332 -16.71 -2.49 28.11
CA ARG A 332 -17.38 -1.63 27.11
C ARG A 332 -18.67 -0.99 27.64
N HIS A 333 -19.38 -1.69 28.53
CA HIS A 333 -20.63 -1.22 29.11
C HIS A 333 -20.42 -0.46 30.43
N ARG A 334 -19.17 -0.20 30.83
CA ARG A 334 -18.90 0.65 31.98
C ARG A 334 -19.40 2.07 31.70
N GLU A 335 -20.10 2.63 32.70
CA GLU A 335 -20.60 4.01 32.69
C GLU A 335 -19.52 5.01 32.27
N ALA A 336 -18.29 4.86 32.76
CA ALA A 336 -17.16 5.74 32.45
C ALA A 336 -16.79 5.78 30.94
N VAL A 337 -17.06 4.72 30.19
CA VAL A 337 -16.82 4.68 28.75
C VAL A 337 -17.89 5.49 28.00
N ALA A 338 -19.15 5.34 28.45
CA ALA A 338 -20.26 6.08 27.87
C ALA A 338 -20.13 7.60 28.17
N PHE A 339 -19.75 7.94 29.40
CA PHE A 339 -19.55 9.34 29.76
C PHE A 339 -18.41 10.02 29.00
N ARG A 340 -17.35 9.26 28.65
CA ARG A 340 -16.29 9.81 27.77
C ARG A 340 -16.81 10.18 26.38
N ALA A 341 -17.81 9.47 25.88
CA ALA A 341 -18.45 9.82 24.61
C ALA A 341 -19.25 11.13 24.74
N VAL A 342 -19.97 11.33 25.84
CA VAL A 342 -20.64 12.61 26.15
C VAL A 342 -19.62 13.74 26.22
N ARG A 343 -18.53 13.56 26.96
CA ARG A 343 -17.48 14.59 27.12
C ARG A 343 -16.78 14.98 25.83
N ARG A 344 -16.66 14.07 24.87
CA ARG A 344 -16.07 14.38 23.54
C ARG A 344 -16.94 15.28 22.69
N ARG A 345 -18.23 15.41 23.02
CA ARG A 345 -19.20 16.24 22.30
C ARG A 345 -19.43 17.62 22.93
N HIS A 346 -18.47 18.11 23.70
CA HIS A 346 -18.55 19.44 24.36
C HIS A 346 -18.61 20.61 23.37
N SER A 347 -18.23 20.39 22.09
CA SER A 347 -18.30 21.37 21.01
C SER A 347 -19.35 21.02 19.94
N GLU A 348 -20.26 20.08 20.25
CA GLU A 348 -21.28 19.63 19.30
C GLU A 348 -22.34 20.72 19.10
N THR A 349 -22.69 20.96 17.85
CA THR A 349 -23.73 21.92 17.45
C THR A 349 -25.09 21.25 17.20
N SER A 350 -25.11 19.91 17.05
CA SER A 350 -26.34 19.15 16.83
C SER A 350 -26.98 18.73 18.15
N ALA A 351 -28.13 19.34 18.49
CA ALA A 351 -28.91 18.99 19.68
C ALA A 351 -29.31 17.52 19.73
N ALA A 352 -29.72 16.95 18.57
CA ALA A 352 -30.13 15.56 18.46
C ALA A 352 -28.98 14.57 18.76
N ALA A 353 -27.80 14.84 18.22
CA ALA A 353 -26.63 13.99 18.42
C ALA A 353 -26.14 14.00 19.88
N LEU A 354 -26.20 15.17 20.53
CA LEU A 354 -25.87 15.30 21.95
C LEU A 354 -26.90 14.61 22.84
N ALA A 355 -28.19 14.83 22.59
CA ALA A 355 -29.29 14.20 23.33
C ALA A 355 -29.23 12.67 23.28
N GLN A 356 -29.02 12.09 22.08
CA GLN A 356 -28.86 10.64 21.92
C GLN A 356 -27.65 10.09 22.70
N THR A 357 -26.56 10.84 22.73
CA THR A 357 -25.35 10.41 23.44
C THR A 357 -25.56 10.43 24.97
N ILE A 358 -26.29 11.45 25.46
CA ILE A 358 -26.67 11.58 26.87
C ILE A 358 -27.65 10.47 27.26
N ASP A 359 -28.67 10.21 26.47
CA ASP A 359 -29.63 9.13 26.71
C ASP A 359 -28.94 7.75 26.77
N ALA A 360 -28.05 7.47 25.83
CA ALA A 360 -27.24 6.24 25.83
C ALA A 360 -26.34 6.11 27.07
N TRP A 361 -25.90 7.21 27.67
CA TRP A 361 -25.16 7.22 28.90
C TRP A 361 -26.08 6.99 30.11
N VAL A 362 -27.23 7.69 30.20
CA VAL A 362 -28.18 7.56 31.32
C VAL A 362 -28.71 6.12 31.45
N ARG A 363 -29.05 5.47 30.35
CA ARG A 363 -29.46 4.04 30.38
C ARG A 363 -28.43 3.15 31.07
N ARG A 364 -27.13 3.43 30.89
CA ARG A 364 -26.06 2.67 31.55
C ARG A 364 -25.84 3.05 33.01
N VAL A 365 -26.25 4.27 33.38
CA VAL A 365 -26.27 4.71 34.78
C VAL A 365 -27.45 4.06 35.54
N ALA A 366 -28.58 3.86 34.86
CA ALA A 366 -29.74 3.15 35.38
C ALA A 366 -29.43 1.69 35.77
N ASP A 367 -28.66 0.97 34.92
CA ASP A 367 -28.15 -0.37 35.21
C ASP A 367 -27.33 -0.42 36.52
N ASP A 368 -26.82 0.69 36.97
CA ASP A 368 -26.05 0.87 38.21
C ASP A 368 -26.91 1.37 39.38
N GLY A 369 -28.25 1.33 39.28
CA GLY A 369 -29.20 1.68 40.34
C GLY A 369 -29.47 3.19 40.50
N ALA A 370 -29.29 3.96 39.41
CA ALA A 370 -29.73 5.37 39.34
C ALA A 370 -31.13 5.44 38.66
N PRO A 371 -31.81 6.61 38.67
CA PRO A 371 -33.08 6.78 37.97
C PRO A 371 -32.96 6.51 36.47
N ASP A 372 -33.97 5.90 35.87
CA ASP A 372 -34.02 5.46 34.48
C ASP A 372 -34.18 6.58 33.48
N SER A 373 -34.57 7.76 33.95
CA SER A 373 -34.79 8.95 33.14
C SER A 373 -33.74 10.02 33.43
N ILE A 374 -33.34 10.75 32.39
CA ILE A 374 -32.41 11.87 32.57
C ILE A 374 -32.97 12.98 33.48
N GLY A 375 -34.27 13.25 33.38
CA GLY A 375 -34.95 14.22 34.25
C GLY A 375 -34.92 13.78 35.72
N GLY A 376 -35.22 12.52 36.03
CA GLY A 376 -35.12 11.99 37.38
C GLY A 376 -33.70 11.95 37.94
N TRP A 377 -32.73 11.70 37.07
CA TRP A 377 -31.31 11.71 37.41
C TRP A 377 -30.82 13.14 37.73
N MET A 378 -31.20 14.14 36.88
CA MET A 378 -30.87 15.54 37.09
C MET A 378 -31.56 16.14 38.36
N ALA A 379 -32.82 15.81 38.61
CA ALA A 379 -33.53 16.22 39.79
C ALA A 379 -32.85 15.75 41.09
N ARG A 380 -32.12 14.61 41.00
CA ARG A 380 -31.47 14.07 42.20
C ARG A 380 -30.01 14.48 42.37
N TYR A 381 -29.29 14.73 41.28
CA TYR A 381 -27.84 14.95 41.28
C TYR A 381 -27.40 16.24 40.56
N GLY A 382 -28.29 16.86 39.78
CA GLY A 382 -28.05 18.10 39.07
C GLY A 382 -28.38 19.35 39.87
N ASP A 383 -28.00 20.46 39.32
CA ASP A 383 -28.40 21.80 39.79
C ASP A 383 -29.44 22.44 38.85
N ALA A 384 -29.96 23.61 39.25
CA ALA A 384 -30.95 24.34 38.46
C ALA A 384 -30.38 24.75 37.09
N ALA A 385 -29.11 25.15 37.03
CA ALA A 385 -28.46 25.59 35.79
C ALA A 385 -28.35 24.44 34.76
N LEU A 386 -28.05 23.20 35.22
CA LEU A 386 -28.04 22.03 34.36
C LEU A 386 -29.44 21.70 33.83
N SER A 387 -30.46 21.81 34.68
CA SER A 387 -31.86 21.59 34.28
C SER A 387 -32.33 22.61 33.26
N ASP A 388 -31.96 23.85 33.39
CA ASP A 388 -32.29 24.93 32.43
C ASP A 388 -31.61 24.69 31.09
N GLN A 389 -30.32 24.27 31.06
CA GLN A 389 -29.61 23.94 29.83
C GLN A 389 -30.19 22.70 29.14
N TRP A 390 -30.64 21.71 29.92
CA TRP A 390 -31.32 20.54 29.38
C TRP A 390 -32.66 20.86 28.76
N ASN A 391 -33.48 21.69 29.45
CA ASN A 391 -34.75 22.16 28.93
C ASN A 391 -34.55 22.99 27.65
N ALA A 392 -33.54 23.88 27.61
CA ALA A 392 -33.21 24.64 26.43
C ALA A 392 -32.80 23.72 25.24
N LEU A 393 -32.06 22.66 25.50
CA LEU A 393 -31.75 21.65 24.47
C LEU A 393 -33.00 20.90 23.99
N GLN A 394 -33.92 20.53 24.89
CA GLN A 394 -35.19 19.91 24.55
C GLN A 394 -36.08 20.85 23.73
N ASP A 395 -36.17 22.12 24.13
CA ASP A 395 -36.89 23.12 23.38
C ASP A 395 -36.32 23.36 21.99
N SER A 396 -35.02 23.20 21.80
CA SER A 396 -34.40 23.28 20.49
C SER A 396 -34.68 22.02 19.61
N LEU A 397 -35.04 20.87 20.24
CA LEU A 397 -35.39 19.64 19.54
C LEU A 397 -36.88 19.52 19.20
N TYR A 398 -37.75 19.99 20.09
CA TYR A 398 -39.19 19.73 20.03
C TYR A 398 -40.03 21.03 20.12
N GLY A 399 -39.43 22.17 20.45
CA GLY A 399 -40.14 23.45 20.60
C GLY A 399 -40.21 24.25 19.30
N ALA A 400 -41.24 25.07 19.17
CA ALA A 400 -41.42 25.95 18.01
C ALA A 400 -40.46 27.19 18.04
N ASN A 401 -39.90 27.54 19.22
CA ASN A 401 -38.99 28.63 19.40
C ASN A 401 -37.64 28.10 19.85
N GLY A 402 -36.64 28.13 18.95
CA GLY A 402 -35.27 27.67 19.25
C GLY A 402 -34.62 28.44 20.36
N SER A 403 -34.57 27.88 21.58
CA SER A 403 -33.83 28.44 22.71
C SER A 403 -32.33 28.18 22.53
N SER A 404 -31.51 29.17 22.92
CA SER A 404 -30.06 29.03 22.84
C SER A 404 -29.55 28.12 23.97
N TRP A 405 -28.95 27.01 23.61
CA TRP A 405 -28.29 26.05 24.53
C TRP A 405 -26.80 25.97 24.25
N SER A 406 -26.04 25.57 25.24
CA SER A 406 -24.58 25.41 25.13
C SER A 406 -24.17 23.99 25.43
N ALA A 407 -23.59 23.31 24.42
CA ALA A 407 -23.08 21.97 24.60
C ALA A 407 -22.02 21.87 25.71
N LYS A 408 -21.15 22.86 25.80
CA LYS A 408 -20.13 22.95 26.84
C LYS A 408 -20.73 23.06 28.23
N ALA A 409 -21.66 24.00 28.44
CA ALA A 409 -22.31 24.23 29.74
C ALA A 409 -23.07 22.96 30.20
N LEU A 410 -23.78 22.31 29.27
CA LEU A 410 -24.51 21.06 29.55
C LEU A 410 -23.58 19.91 29.92
N VAL A 411 -22.49 19.69 29.16
CA VAL A 411 -21.51 18.61 29.41
C VAL A 411 -20.74 18.86 30.72
N ASP A 412 -20.38 20.09 31.03
CA ASP A 412 -19.68 20.43 32.25
C ASP A 412 -20.62 20.25 33.49
N GLY A 413 -21.87 20.71 33.41
CA GLY A 413 -22.87 20.46 34.46
C GLY A 413 -23.17 18.96 34.67
N LEU A 414 -23.23 18.16 33.58
CA LEU A 414 -23.35 16.72 33.70
C LEU A 414 -22.12 16.07 34.35
N ALA A 415 -20.91 16.60 34.12
CA ALA A 415 -19.70 16.11 34.77
C ALA A 415 -19.70 16.39 36.30
N ASP A 416 -20.19 17.53 36.70
CA ASP A 416 -20.32 17.92 38.13
C ASP A 416 -21.39 17.06 38.83
N ALA A 417 -22.55 16.95 38.25
CA ALA A 417 -23.63 16.11 38.76
C ALA A 417 -23.19 14.61 38.83
N ARG A 418 -22.43 14.12 37.84
CA ARG A 418 -21.83 12.79 37.86
C ARG A 418 -20.85 12.61 39.02
N SER A 419 -20.07 13.63 39.32
CA SER A 419 -19.14 13.60 40.47
C SER A 419 -19.88 13.50 41.81
N GLN A 420 -21.04 14.15 41.95
CA GLN A 420 -21.92 14.06 43.12
C GLN A 420 -22.54 12.66 43.25
N TRP A 421 -23.07 12.11 42.15
CA TRP A 421 -23.58 10.76 42.10
C TRP A 421 -22.53 9.72 42.51
N LYS A 422 -21.29 9.82 42.03
CA LYS A 422 -20.20 8.94 42.45
C LYS A 422 -19.85 9.04 43.91
N ARG A 423 -19.82 10.26 44.45
CA ARG A 423 -19.59 10.51 45.90
C ARG A 423 -20.69 9.90 46.77
N SER A 424 -21.96 9.99 46.34
CA SER A 424 -23.08 9.40 47.07
C SER A 424 -22.96 7.89 47.11
N ARG A 425 -22.63 7.24 46.00
CA ARG A 425 -22.41 5.77 45.93
C ARG A 425 -21.26 5.30 46.82
N TRP A 426 -20.18 6.08 46.92
CA TRP A 426 -19.03 5.69 47.74
C TRP A 426 -19.39 5.72 49.22
N ARG A 427 -20.24 6.62 49.70
CA ARG A 427 -20.75 6.67 51.07
C ARG A 427 -21.61 5.42 51.42
N TRP A 428 -22.35 4.88 50.43
CA TRP A 428 -23.17 3.68 50.66
C TRP A 428 -22.38 2.36 50.59
N ARG A 429 -21.16 2.39 50.11
CA ARG A 429 -20.26 1.22 50.04
C ARG A 429 -19.33 1.07 51.23
N GLN A 430 -19.34 1.99 52.17
CA GLN A 430 -18.62 1.79 53.42
C GLN A 430 -19.39 0.74 54.24
N PRO A 431 -18.76 -0.39 54.59
CA PRO A 431 -19.42 -1.35 55.48
C PRO A 431 -19.80 -0.61 56.79
N PRO A 432 -20.95 -0.93 57.40
CA PRO A 432 -21.30 -0.36 58.69
C PRO A 432 -20.14 -0.66 59.66
N ALA A 433 -19.77 0.32 60.46
CA ALA A 433 -18.75 0.16 61.48
C ALA A 433 -19.10 -1.09 62.29
N LEU A 434 -18.13 -2.04 62.34
CA LEU A 434 -18.33 -3.25 63.16
C LEU A 434 -18.70 -2.80 64.58
N PRO A 435 -19.71 -3.45 65.20
CA PRO A 435 -20.04 -3.16 66.58
C PRO A 435 -18.81 -3.40 67.49
N PRO A 436 -18.63 -2.63 68.58
CA PRO A 436 -17.48 -2.78 69.43
C PRO A 436 -17.42 -4.21 69.97
N LEU A 437 -16.22 -4.83 69.87
CA LEU A 437 -15.95 -6.23 70.23
C LEU A 437 -16.14 -6.54 71.74
N ASN A 438 -16.38 -5.50 72.58
CA ASN A 438 -16.75 -5.69 73.99
C ASN A 438 -18.01 -4.87 74.28
N PRO A 439 -19.14 -5.50 74.61
CA PRO A 439 -20.25 -4.78 75.26
C PRO A 439 -19.73 -4.25 76.60
N ALA A 440 -19.87 -2.92 76.79
CA ALA A 440 -19.62 -2.32 78.10
C ALA A 440 -20.49 -3.01 79.15
N ALA A 441 -19.83 -3.46 80.20
CA ALA A 441 -20.46 -4.04 81.37
C ALA A 441 -21.32 -3.03 82.11
#